data_febe9151c4de344f4981a930a1679869
#
_entry.id   febe9151c4de344f4981a930a1679869
#
_cell.length_a   1.000
_cell.length_b   1.000
_cell.length_c   1.000
_cell.angle_alpha   90.00
_cell.angle_beta   90.00
_cell.angle_gamma   90.00
#
_symmetry.space_group_name_H-M   'P 1'
#
loop_
_entity.id
_entity.type
_entity.pdbx_description
1 polymer ?
#
loop_
_entity_poly.entity_id
_entity_poly.type
_entity_poly.pdbx_seq_one_letter_code
_entity_poly.pdbx_strand_id
1 'polypeptide(L)'
;MFQILCDQYWPESKALYGQVEVSLQHTVKLANFTVRTFLVSNQSLSRKSDIRQLLHFQYTSWPKNSNPENPLPLLNYIRASSSHSELRGSPIIVHTSPANNHAGVYIAIAVMLKQMKSIGELNLLSFLLHSGQKGQHLIRSIKDFNFLHDTLAEAVAAGETNIKNSYLTRYINSLHSSPGIW
;
A
#
# COMPACT_ATOMS: atom_id res chain seq x y z
N MET A 1 4.68 -24.31 -14.49
CA MET A 1 5.94 -23.63 -14.23
C MET A 1 5.62 -22.20 -13.82
N PHE A 2 5.86 -21.83 -12.57
CA PHE A 2 5.59 -20.45 -12.10
C PHE A 2 6.73 -19.59 -12.61
N GLN A 3 6.44 -18.69 -13.54
CA GLN A 3 7.42 -17.68 -13.97
C GLN A 3 7.58 -16.66 -12.85
N ILE A 4 8.73 -16.64 -12.22
CA ILE A 4 9.09 -15.60 -11.25
C ILE A 4 9.28 -14.31 -12.06
N LEU A 5 8.40 -13.34 -11.88
CA LEU A 5 8.42 -12.06 -12.60
C LEU A 5 9.43 -11.08 -12.02
N CYS A 6 9.92 -11.33 -10.81
CA CYS A 6 10.90 -10.51 -10.09
C CYS A 6 11.55 -11.37 -9.01
N ASP A 7 12.87 -11.31 -8.92
CA ASP A 7 13.62 -12.00 -7.88
C ASP A 7 13.45 -11.30 -6.52
N GLN A 8 13.62 -12.08 -5.45
CA GLN A 8 13.67 -11.52 -4.10
C GLN A 8 14.95 -10.69 -3.97
N TYR A 9 14.81 -9.39 -3.73
CA TYR A 9 15.95 -8.47 -3.58
C TYR A 9 16.25 -8.12 -2.12
N TRP A 10 15.37 -8.45 -1.20
CA TRP A 10 15.57 -8.22 0.24
C TRP A 10 16.21 -9.44 0.90
N PRO A 11 17.05 -9.24 1.95
CA PRO A 11 17.71 -10.34 2.64
C PRO A 11 16.71 -11.07 3.58
N GLU A 12 16.94 -12.37 3.79
CA GLU A 12 16.19 -13.18 4.77
C GLU A 12 16.66 -12.93 6.21
N SER A 13 17.91 -12.47 6.37
CA SER A 13 18.46 -12.07 7.66
C SER A 13 19.27 -10.78 7.54
N LYS A 14 20.44 -10.84 6.90
CA LYS A 14 21.36 -9.71 6.75
C LYS A 14 22.11 -9.81 5.43
N ALA A 15 22.28 -8.67 4.73
CA ALA A 15 23.10 -8.58 3.54
C ALA A 15 23.76 -7.20 3.43
N LEU A 16 24.87 -7.16 2.67
CA LEU A 16 25.61 -5.94 2.38
C LEU A 16 25.43 -5.61 0.88
N TYR A 17 24.93 -4.41 0.59
CA TYR A 17 24.74 -3.86 -0.74
C TYR A 17 25.71 -2.68 -0.95
N GLY A 18 26.87 -2.96 -1.51
CA GLY A 18 27.97 -2.00 -1.53
C GLY A 18 28.41 -1.66 -0.10
N GLN A 19 28.22 -0.42 0.32
CA GLN A 19 28.53 0.03 1.68
C GLN A 19 27.29 0.07 2.61
N VAL A 20 26.12 -0.34 2.10
CA VAL A 20 24.88 -0.29 2.86
C VAL A 20 24.54 -1.68 3.38
N GLU A 21 24.52 -1.82 4.68
CA GLU A 21 24.08 -3.03 5.37
C GLU A 21 22.57 -2.96 5.60
N VAL A 22 21.87 -4.04 5.25
CA VAL A 22 20.44 -4.21 5.47
C VAL A 22 20.23 -5.46 6.31
N SER A 23 19.59 -5.31 7.48
CA SER A 23 19.27 -6.42 8.37
C SER A 23 17.78 -6.52 8.64
N LEU A 24 17.19 -7.70 8.43
CA LEU A 24 15.80 -8.00 8.75
C LEU A 24 15.65 -8.13 10.27
N GLN A 25 14.73 -7.38 10.85
CA GLN A 25 14.43 -7.41 12.28
C GLN A 25 13.16 -8.19 12.58
N HIS A 26 12.13 -7.95 11.78
CA HIS A 26 10.82 -8.54 12.04
C HIS A 26 10.03 -8.74 10.76
N THR A 27 9.18 -9.77 10.73
CA THR A 27 8.26 -10.07 9.63
C THR A 27 6.89 -10.39 10.19
N VAL A 28 5.88 -9.68 9.71
CA VAL A 28 4.46 -9.95 9.98
C VAL A 28 3.79 -10.36 8.68
N LYS A 29 3.29 -11.59 8.63
CA LYS A 29 2.51 -12.10 7.50
C LYS A 29 1.04 -11.93 7.79
N LEU A 30 0.35 -11.18 6.96
CA LEU A 30 -1.11 -10.99 6.98
C LEU A 30 -1.74 -11.73 5.80
N ALA A 31 -3.06 -11.80 5.76
CA ALA A 31 -3.77 -12.57 4.74
C ALA A 31 -3.41 -12.14 3.30
N ASN A 32 -3.27 -10.85 3.04
CA ASN A 32 -3.10 -10.30 1.69
C ASN A 32 -1.78 -9.54 1.48
N PHE A 33 -0.99 -9.35 2.52
CA PHE A 33 0.30 -8.66 2.42
C PHE A 33 1.22 -9.03 3.57
N THR A 34 2.52 -8.78 3.36
CA THR A 34 3.56 -9.00 4.37
C THR A 34 4.22 -7.67 4.69
N VAL A 35 4.46 -7.42 5.97
CA VAL A 35 5.23 -6.26 6.46
C VAL A 35 6.55 -6.75 7.04
N ARG A 36 7.65 -6.17 6.57
CA ARG A 36 8.98 -6.44 7.10
C ARG A 36 9.59 -5.17 7.65
N THR A 37 10.27 -5.28 8.77
CA THR A 37 11.04 -4.19 9.37
C THR A 37 12.51 -4.47 9.14
N PHE A 38 13.19 -3.56 8.46
CA PHE A 38 14.63 -3.61 8.25
C PHE A 38 15.32 -2.49 9.00
N LEU A 39 16.56 -2.75 9.46
CA LEU A 39 17.51 -1.70 9.80
C LEU A 39 18.49 -1.55 8.64
N VAL A 40 18.73 -0.30 8.26
CA VAL A 40 19.61 0.08 7.16
C VAL A 40 20.69 0.98 7.72
N SER A 41 21.97 0.61 7.53
CA SER A 41 23.12 1.38 7.99
C SER A 41 24.19 1.50 6.91
N ASN A 42 24.81 2.67 6.82
CA ASN A 42 25.95 2.86 5.92
C ASN A 42 27.25 2.60 6.69
N GLN A 43 28.01 1.60 6.26
CA GLN A 43 29.25 1.16 6.91
C GLN A 43 30.41 2.16 6.77
N SER A 44 30.35 3.07 5.79
CA SER A 44 31.36 4.14 5.64
C SER A 44 31.16 5.30 6.58
N LEU A 45 30.00 5.39 7.25
CA LEU A 45 29.67 6.46 8.19
C LEU A 45 29.84 5.94 9.62
N SER A 46 30.82 6.46 10.36
CA SER A 46 31.21 5.97 11.69
C SER A 46 30.23 6.30 12.82
N ARG A 47 29.06 6.88 12.56
CA ARG A 47 28.11 7.30 13.57
C ARG A 47 26.92 6.33 13.70
N LYS A 48 26.64 5.89 14.92
CA LYS A 48 25.43 5.10 15.25
C LYS A 48 24.11 5.83 14.92
N SER A 49 24.16 7.15 14.68
CA SER A 49 23.02 7.98 14.26
C SER A 49 22.55 7.70 12.83
N ASP A 50 23.29 6.96 12.04
CA ASP A 50 22.99 6.71 10.62
C ASP A 50 22.22 5.41 10.37
N ILE A 51 21.78 4.75 11.46
CA ILE A 51 20.90 3.58 11.35
C ILE A 51 19.45 4.06 11.15
N ARG A 52 18.84 3.63 10.06
CA ARG A 52 17.46 3.96 9.72
C ARG A 52 16.59 2.71 9.77
N GLN A 53 15.39 2.85 10.32
CA GLN A 53 14.37 1.83 10.20
C GLN A 53 13.60 2.02 8.89
N LEU A 54 13.46 0.94 8.11
CA LEU A 54 12.69 0.88 6.89
C LEU A 54 11.58 -0.14 7.04
N LEU A 55 10.35 0.25 6.70
CA LEU A 55 9.22 -0.66 6.61
C LEU A 55 9.00 -1.04 5.14
N HIS A 56 8.97 -2.33 4.88
CA HIS A 56 8.74 -2.92 3.58
C HIS A 56 7.37 -3.60 3.56
N PHE A 57 6.45 -3.04 2.81
CA PHE A 57 5.11 -3.59 2.60
C PHE A 57 5.07 -4.31 1.26
N GLN A 58 4.73 -5.59 1.27
CA GLN A 58 4.57 -6.39 0.06
C GLN A 58 3.14 -6.89 -0.05
N TYR A 59 2.39 -6.43 -1.04
CA TYR A 59 1.08 -7.00 -1.36
C TYR A 59 1.28 -8.34 -2.07
N THR A 60 0.64 -9.41 -1.57
CA THR A 60 0.87 -10.79 -2.00
C THR A 60 -0.31 -11.42 -2.73
N SER A 61 -1.46 -10.72 -2.76
CA SER A 61 -2.73 -11.28 -3.30
C SER A 61 -3.18 -10.61 -4.60
N TRP A 62 -2.27 -9.96 -5.35
CA TRP A 62 -2.64 -9.44 -6.65
C TRP A 62 -2.77 -10.58 -7.67
N PRO A 63 -3.91 -10.70 -8.39
CA PRO A 63 -4.08 -11.71 -9.42
C PRO A 63 -3.08 -11.54 -10.58
N LYS A 64 -2.68 -12.65 -11.20
CA LYS A 64 -1.56 -12.64 -12.15
C LYS A 64 -1.81 -11.82 -13.42
N ASN A 65 -3.06 -11.79 -13.94
CA ASN A 65 -3.40 -11.18 -15.23
C ASN A 65 -4.64 -10.29 -15.18
N SER A 66 -5.07 -9.89 -13.98
CA SER A 66 -6.28 -9.08 -13.80
C SER A 66 -6.12 -8.15 -12.59
N ASN A 67 -7.05 -7.23 -12.44
CA ASN A 67 -7.22 -6.53 -11.18
C ASN A 67 -7.95 -7.42 -10.16
N PRO A 68 -7.82 -7.18 -8.84
CA PRO A 68 -8.57 -7.88 -7.82
C PRO A 68 -10.09 -7.71 -8.04
N GLU A 69 -10.87 -8.79 -7.92
CA GLU A 69 -12.33 -8.72 -7.97
C GLU A 69 -12.89 -7.98 -6.74
N ASN A 70 -12.28 -8.19 -5.58
CA ASN A 70 -12.63 -7.49 -4.35
C ASN A 70 -11.56 -6.45 -4.02
N PRO A 71 -11.87 -5.14 -4.03
CA PRO A 71 -10.91 -4.08 -3.75
C PRO A 71 -10.60 -3.89 -2.26
N LEU A 72 -11.42 -4.41 -1.33
CA LEU A 72 -11.26 -4.17 0.11
C LEU A 72 -9.89 -4.60 0.66
N PRO A 73 -9.32 -5.78 0.29
CA PRO A 73 -7.98 -6.16 0.73
C PRO A 73 -6.90 -5.18 0.27
N LEU A 74 -7.02 -4.66 -0.96
CA LEU A 74 -6.10 -3.66 -1.50
C LEU A 74 -6.26 -2.31 -0.78
N LEU A 75 -7.49 -1.88 -0.51
CA LEU A 75 -7.76 -0.66 0.27
C LEU A 75 -7.17 -0.75 1.68
N ASN A 76 -7.31 -1.90 2.35
CA ASN A 76 -6.70 -2.12 3.65
C ASN A 76 -5.17 -2.04 3.59
N TYR A 77 -4.55 -2.65 2.59
CA TYR A 77 -3.11 -2.56 2.34
C TYR A 77 -2.65 -1.11 2.12
N ILE A 78 -3.34 -0.35 1.28
CA ILE A 78 -3.01 1.05 0.98
C ILE A 78 -3.13 1.91 2.25
N ARG A 79 -4.22 1.75 3.01
CA ARG A 79 -4.42 2.47 4.28
C ARG A 79 -3.32 2.15 5.29
N ALA A 80 -2.97 0.87 5.46
CA ALA A 80 -1.92 0.43 6.38
C ALA A 80 -0.54 1.00 6.00
N SER A 81 -0.16 0.95 4.72
CA SER A 81 1.15 1.45 4.26
C SER A 81 1.24 2.98 4.28
N SER A 82 0.15 3.69 3.91
CA SER A 82 0.11 5.15 3.88
C SER A 82 0.15 5.76 5.29
N SER A 83 -0.58 5.19 6.26
CA SER A 83 -0.62 5.71 7.63
C SER A 83 0.75 5.73 8.31
N HIS A 84 1.61 4.77 8.03
CA HIS A 84 2.98 4.74 8.57
C HIS A 84 3.85 5.87 8.01
N SER A 85 3.68 6.24 6.76
CA SER A 85 4.40 7.35 6.14
C SER A 85 3.92 8.71 6.68
N GLU A 86 2.62 8.90 6.82
CA GLU A 86 2.05 10.13 7.37
C GLU A 86 2.56 10.42 8.79
N LEU A 87 2.61 9.39 9.64
CA LEU A 87 3.11 9.51 11.02
C LEU A 87 4.60 9.88 11.11
N ARG A 88 5.41 9.52 10.11
CA ARG A 88 6.87 9.74 10.12
C ARG A 88 7.33 10.86 9.19
N GLY A 89 6.44 11.43 8.36
CA GLY A 89 6.80 12.42 7.35
C GLY A 89 7.80 11.91 6.30
N SER A 90 7.89 10.59 6.13
CA SER A 90 8.86 9.95 5.24
C SER A 90 8.25 9.65 3.88
N PRO A 91 9.00 9.74 2.77
CA PRO A 91 8.51 9.38 1.46
C PRO A 91 8.26 7.87 1.36
N ILE A 92 7.28 7.50 0.51
CA ILE A 92 7.02 6.11 0.14
C ILE A 92 7.65 5.85 -1.23
N ILE A 93 8.41 4.77 -1.35
CA ILE A 93 8.88 4.23 -2.62
C ILE A 93 7.93 3.11 -3.01
N VAL A 94 7.26 3.27 -4.16
CA VAL A 94 6.34 2.26 -4.69
C VAL A 94 6.95 1.66 -5.94
N HIS A 95 7.01 0.34 -6.02
CA HIS A 95 7.52 -0.36 -7.19
C HIS A 95 6.74 -1.66 -7.46
N THR A 96 6.82 -2.12 -8.69
CA THR A 96 6.28 -3.40 -9.15
C THR A 96 7.20 -3.98 -10.22
N SER A 97 6.96 -5.22 -10.66
CA SER A 97 7.66 -5.78 -11.82
C SER A 97 7.36 -4.96 -13.09
N PRO A 98 8.29 -4.86 -14.05
CA PRO A 98 8.14 -4.04 -15.26
C PRO A 98 6.92 -4.38 -16.11
N ALA A 99 6.47 -5.64 -16.07
CA ALA A 99 5.31 -6.10 -16.85
C ALA A 99 3.96 -5.64 -16.31
N ASN A 100 3.91 -5.17 -15.06
CA ASN A 100 2.67 -4.84 -14.34
C ASN A 100 2.54 -3.35 -14.08
N ASN A 101 1.30 -2.87 -13.96
CA ASN A 101 1.00 -1.48 -13.65
C ASN A 101 0.48 -1.27 -12.22
N HIS A 102 0.71 -2.23 -11.33
CA HIS A 102 0.16 -2.22 -9.98
C HIS A 102 0.64 -1.03 -9.14
N ALA A 103 1.87 -0.56 -9.37
CA ALA A 103 2.39 0.64 -8.70
C ALA A 103 1.59 1.90 -9.06
N GLY A 104 1.23 2.06 -10.35
CA GLY A 104 0.42 3.19 -10.80
C GLY A 104 -0.98 3.17 -10.18
N VAL A 105 -1.60 1.99 -10.12
CA VAL A 105 -2.91 1.79 -9.47
C VAL A 105 -2.83 2.12 -7.97
N TYR A 106 -1.81 1.60 -7.28
CA TYR A 106 -1.59 1.94 -5.86
C TYR A 106 -1.46 3.44 -5.64
N ILE A 107 -0.61 4.12 -6.42
CA ILE A 107 -0.36 5.56 -6.29
C ILE A 107 -1.65 6.35 -6.51
N ALA A 108 -2.41 6.02 -7.57
CA ALA A 108 -3.65 6.73 -7.88
C ALA A 108 -4.68 6.59 -6.75
N ILE A 109 -4.91 5.38 -6.23
CA ILE A 109 -5.83 5.17 -5.11
C ILE A 109 -5.33 5.91 -3.86
N ALA A 110 -4.06 5.77 -3.49
CA ALA A 110 -3.50 6.39 -2.29
C ALA A 110 -3.64 7.92 -2.31
N VAL A 111 -3.36 8.56 -3.46
CA VAL A 111 -3.51 10.01 -3.62
C VAL A 111 -4.97 10.42 -3.54
N MET A 112 -5.88 9.69 -4.19
CA MET A 112 -7.32 10.01 -4.17
C MET A 112 -7.90 9.83 -2.76
N LEU A 113 -7.54 8.78 -2.03
CA LEU A 113 -7.97 8.60 -0.63
C LEU A 113 -7.46 9.75 0.26
N LYS A 114 -6.23 10.19 0.06
CA LYS A 114 -5.67 11.33 0.78
C LYS A 114 -6.40 12.62 0.45
N GLN A 115 -6.69 12.87 -0.82
CA GLN A 115 -7.45 14.04 -1.26
C GLN A 115 -8.86 14.04 -0.67
N MET A 116 -9.56 12.92 -0.74
CA MET A 116 -10.90 12.76 -0.16
C MET A 116 -10.90 13.05 1.34
N LYS A 117 -9.89 12.55 2.07
CA LYS A 117 -9.74 12.80 3.52
C LYS A 117 -9.47 14.27 3.84
N SER A 118 -8.72 14.99 2.99
CA SER A 118 -8.30 16.37 3.27
C SER A 118 -9.32 17.43 2.86
N ILE A 119 -10.02 17.23 1.74
CA ILE A 119 -10.96 18.25 1.17
C ILE A 119 -12.36 17.71 0.91
N GLY A 120 -12.63 16.44 1.17
CA GLY A 120 -13.95 15.82 0.96
C GLY A 120 -14.29 15.51 -0.50
N GLU A 121 -13.40 15.78 -1.44
CA GLU A 121 -13.61 15.62 -2.87
C GLU A 121 -12.48 14.82 -3.51
N LEU A 122 -12.75 14.20 -4.65
CA LEU A 122 -11.73 13.55 -5.48
C LEU A 122 -12.00 13.81 -6.96
N ASN A 123 -10.93 13.96 -7.74
CA ASN A 123 -11.01 14.08 -9.18
C ASN A 123 -9.93 13.20 -9.84
N LEU A 124 -10.28 11.93 -10.02
CA LEU A 124 -9.36 10.93 -10.57
C LEU A 124 -8.90 11.31 -11.99
N LEU A 125 -9.83 11.74 -12.86
CA LEU A 125 -9.50 12.08 -14.25
C LEU A 125 -8.50 13.23 -14.32
N SER A 126 -8.74 14.32 -13.57
CA SER A 126 -7.83 15.47 -13.53
C SER A 126 -6.44 15.06 -13.01
N PHE A 127 -6.39 14.24 -11.98
CA PHE A 127 -5.12 13.72 -11.43
C PHE A 127 -4.34 12.91 -12.49
N LEU A 128 -5.01 11.99 -13.18
CA LEU A 128 -4.37 11.15 -14.20
C LEU A 128 -3.89 11.96 -15.40
N LEU A 129 -4.69 12.94 -15.87
CA LEU A 129 -4.31 13.85 -16.95
C LEU A 129 -3.08 14.68 -16.56
N HIS A 130 -3.08 15.26 -15.35
CA HIS A 130 -1.94 16.03 -14.86
C HIS A 130 -0.66 15.19 -14.74
N SER A 131 -0.77 13.95 -14.25
CA SER A 131 0.35 13.01 -14.18
C SER A 131 0.88 12.67 -15.58
N GLY A 132 -0.03 12.44 -16.54
CA GLY A 132 0.31 12.19 -17.96
C GLY A 132 1.06 13.35 -18.62
N GLN A 133 0.65 14.59 -18.36
CA GLN A 133 1.34 15.79 -18.84
C GLN A 133 2.78 15.90 -18.32
N LYS A 134 3.08 15.32 -17.16
CA LYS A 134 4.44 15.22 -16.59
C LYS A 134 5.20 13.98 -17.07
N GLY A 135 4.68 13.26 -18.07
CA GLY A 135 5.30 12.04 -18.60
C GLY A 135 5.11 10.79 -17.72
N GLN A 136 4.25 10.86 -16.70
CA GLN A 136 3.98 9.74 -15.80
C GLN A 136 2.62 9.12 -16.10
N HIS A 137 2.60 8.10 -16.94
CA HIS A 137 1.39 7.34 -17.24
C HIS A 137 1.15 6.29 -16.14
N LEU A 138 0.40 6.67 -15.08
CA LEU A 138 0.14 5.83 -13.92
C LEU A 138 -0.75 4.64 -14.24
N ILE A 139 -1.61 4.73 -15.25
CA ILE A 139 -2.45 3.63 -15.72
C ILE A 139 -2.30 3.45 -17.23
N ARG A 140 -2.49 2.23 -17.72
CA ARG A 140 -2.24 1.87 -19.12
C ARG A 140 -3.44 1.27 -19.84
N SER A 141 -4.51 0.96 -19.12
CA SER A 141 -5.68 0.32 -19.68
C SER A 141 -6.99 0.89 -19.14
N ILE A 142 -8.05 0.78 -19.95
CA ILE A 142 -9.41 1.11 -19.50
C ILE A 142 -9.86 0.21 -18.35
N LYS A 143 -9.36 -1.02 -18.27
CA LYS A 143 -9.65 -1.95 -17.17
C LYS A 143 -9.09 -1.43 -15.85
N ASP A 144 -7.87 -0.86 -15.86
CA ASP A 144 -7.28 -0.24 -14.67
C ASP A 144 -8.06 1.01 -14.27
N PHE A 145 -8.48 1.82 -15.26
CA PHE A 145 -9.29 3.00 -15.01
C PHE A 145 -10.64 2.65 -14.34
N ASN A 146 -11.35 1.67 -14.87
CA ASN A 146 -12.61 1.20 -14.28
C ASN A 146 -12.38 0.65 -12.86
N PHE A 147 -11.34 -0.18 -12.68
CA PHE A 147 -10.98 -0.73 -11.38
C PHE A 147 -10.67 0.38 -10.35
N LEU A 148 -10.02 1.48 -10.75
CA LEU A 148 -9.79 2.62 -9.89
C LEU A 148 -11.10 3.27 -9.43
N HIS A 149 -12.04 3.49 -10.36
CA HIS A 149 -13.35 4.04 -10.04
C HIS A 149 -14.13 3.14 -9.07
N ASP A 150 -14.21 1.85 -9.36
CA ASP A 150 -14.90 0.86 -8.53
C ASP A 150 -14.28 0.80 -7.13
N THR A 151 -12.93 0.81 -7.04
CA THR A 151 -12.20 0.80 -5.79
C THR A 151 -12.46 2.07 -4.96
N LEU A 152 -12.51 3.24 -5.60
CA LEU A 152 -12.79 4.49 -4.91
C LEU A 152 -14.27 4.59 -4.49
N ALA A 153 -15.19 4.09 -5.31
CA ALA A 153 -16.60 3.98 -4.93
C ALA A 153 -16.79 3.08 -3.72
N GLU A 154 -16.13 1.92 -3.70
CA GLU A 154 -16.14 1.02 -2.55
C GLU A 154 -15.52 1.67 -1.30
N ALA A 155 -14.43 2.43 -1.46
CA ALA A 155 -13.81 3.16 -0.35
C ALA A 155 -14.74 4.20 0.29
N VAL A 156 -15.58 4.85 -0.51
CA VAL A 156 -16.59 5.79 -0.05
C VAL A 156 -17.74 5.05 0.65
N ALA A 157 -18.25 3.97 0.03
CA ALA A 157 -19.36 3.19 0.54
C ALA A 157 -19.02 2.47 1.85
N ALA A 158 -17.85 1.81 1.90
CA ALA A 158 -17.41 1.06 3.08
C ALA A 158 -16.93 1.96 4.22
N GLY A 159 -16.52 3.19 3.93
CA GLY A 159 -15.93 4.10 4.92
C GLY A 159 -14.64 3.57 5.55
N GLU A 160 -14.42 3.88 6.83
CA GLU A 160 -13.28 3.39 7.61
C GLU A 160 -13.60 1.99 8.16
N THR A 161 -13.02 0.95 7.57
CA THR A 161 -13.24 -0.44 7.97
C THR A 161 -12.28 -0.93 9.07
N ASN A 162 -11.25 -0.14 9.42
CA ASN A 162 -10.31 -0.49 10.46
C ASN A 162 -10.86 -0.13 11.84
N ILE A 163 -11.17 -1.13 12.64
CA ILE A 163 -11.65 -0.96 14.01
C ILE A 163 -10.50 -1.24 14.96
N LYS A 164 -10.16 -0.27 15.81
CA LYS A 164 -9.16 -0.47 16.86
C LYS A 164 -9.64 -1.57 17.81
N ASN A 165 -8.75 -2.46 18.22
CA ASN A 165 -9.06 -3.59 19.11
C ASN A 165 -9.81 -3.14 20.37
N SER A 166 -9.45 -1.98 20.95
CA SER A 166 -10.13 -1.39 22.11
C SER A 166 -11.61 -1.01 21.88
N TYR A 167 -12.04 -0.87 20.63
CA TYR A 167 -13.43 -0.53 20.27
C TYR A 167 -14.21 -1.71 19.69
N LEU A 168 -13.55 -2.86 19.46
CA LEU A 168 -14.16 -4.01 18.78
C LEU A 168 -15.42 -4.52 19.52
N THR A 169 -15.36 -4.69 20.83
CA THR A 169 -16.49 -5.16 21.63
C THR A 169 -17.68 -4.19 21.55
N ARG A 170 -17.41 -2.87 21.65
CA ARG A 170 -18.46 -1.86 21.52
C ARG A 170 -19.10 -1.88 20.13
N TYR A 171 -18.27 -2.02 19.09
CA TYR A 171 -18.74 -2.10 17.71
C TYR A 171 -19.63 -3.34 17.49
N ILE A 172 -19.21 -4.52 17.93
CA ILE A 172 -19.98 -5.76 17.85
C ILE A 172 -21.33 -5.59 18.57
N ASN A 173 -21.33 -5.03 19.78
CA ASN A 173 -22.56 -4.80 20.53
C ASN A 173 -23.51 -3.82 19.81
N SER A 174 -22.97 -2.79 19.12
CA SER A 174 -23.80 -1.87 18.34
C SER A 174 -24.46 -2.54 17.13
N LEU A 175 -23.79 -3.50 16.48
CA LEU A 175 -24.37 -4.27 15.37
C LEU A 175 -25.55 -5.15 15.84
N HIS A 176 -25.45 -5.73 17.04
CA HIS A 176 -26.51 -6.55 17.61
C HIS A 176 -27.67 -5.72 18.20
N SER A 177 -27.44 -4.43 18.50
CA SER A 177 -28.45 -3.54 19.08
C SER A 177 -29.26 -2.77 18.03
N SER A 178 -28.84 -2.80 16.75
CA SER A 178 -29.58 -2.17 15.66
C SER A 178 -30.70 -3.10 15.21
N PRO A 179 -31.98 -2.72 15.33
CA PRO A 179 -33.08 -3.53 14.79
C PRO A 179 -32.96 -3.55 13.27
N GLY A 180 -32.74 -4.74 12.72
CA GLY A 180 -32.75 -5.19 11.37
C GLY A 180 -32.84 -4.16 10.24
N ILE A 181 -31.73 -3.90 9.60
CA ILE A 181 -31.67 -3.47 8.20
C ILE A 181 -31.08 -4.67 7.44
N TRP A 182 -31.94 -5.63 7.08
CA TRP A 182 -31.74 -6.62 6.04
C TRP A 182 -33.02 -6.76 5.26
#